data_9df596c7e1bbda735dacc5c1fb6745dd
#
_entry.id   9df596c7e1bbda735dacc5c1fb6745dd
#
_cell.length_a   1.000
_cell.length_b   1.000
_cell.length_c   1.000
_cell.angle_alpha   90.00
_cell.angle_beta   90.00
_cell.angle_gamma   90.00
#
_symmetry.space_group_name_H-M   'P 1'
#
loop_
_entity.id
_entity.type
_entity.pdbx_description
1 polymer ?
#
loop_
_entity_poly.entity_id
_entity_poly.type
_entity_poly.pdbx_seq_one_letter_code
_entity_poly.pdbx_strand_id
1 'polypeptide(L)'
;MVRVLLVSLLALFGTATSAHHGWSSFDEAKPIYLEGVVKSVKWQNPHAELRLEVNGAAPAAALTRFAVPKQSANVDAVMILGTAKAPTRKDKVWEIELAPMTRMDAWKVEPIKVGDKVSVVGYTFKDEKGEAILRVEFLIGNGKVTPLRSSPTQ
;
A
#
# COMPACT_ATOMS: atom_id res chain seq x y z
N MET A 1 -34.36 33.68 43.00
CA MET A 1 -34.00 33.66 41.55
C MET A 1 -32.76 32.81 41.37
N VAL A 2 -32.91 31.59 40.93
CA VAL A 2 -31.78 30.64 40.69
C VAL A 2 -31.41 30.74 39.18
N ARG A 3 -30.20 31.18 38.86
CA ARG A 3 -29.67 31.20 37.50
C ARG A 3 -29.04 29.83 37.19
N VAL A 4 -29.68 29.03 36.33
CA VAL A 4 -29.09 27.79 35.81
C VAL A 4 -28.13 28.20 34.70
N LEU A 5 -26.83 27.95 34.89
CA LEU A 5 -25.81 28.04 33.84
C LEU A 5 -25.88 26.72 33.03
N LEU A 6 -26.34 26.78 31.80
CA LEU A 6 -26.21 25.70 30.84
C LEU A 6 -24.77 25.71 30.30
N VAL A 7 -23.94 24.75 30.71
CA VAL A 7 -22.61 24.50 30.13
C VAL A 7 -22.81 23.60 28.90
N SER A 8 -22.74 24.19 27.71
CA SER A 8 -22.74 23.43 26.45
C SER A 8 -21.38 22.76 26.25
N LEU A 9 -21.34 21.45 26.45
CA LEU A 9 -20.17 20.62 26.16
C LEU A 9 -20.10 20.41 24.64
N LEU A 10 -19.27 21.22 23.96
CA LEU A 10 -18.96 21.03 22.55
C LEU A 10 -18.02 19.83 22.43
N ALA A 11 -18.57 18.65 22.05
CA ALA A 11 -17.77 17.49 21.67
C ALA A 11 -17.07 17.78 20.34
N LEU A 12 -15.78 18.10 20.38
CA LEU A 12 -14.92 18.13 19.19
C LEU A 12 -14.76 16.69 18.69
N PHE A 13 -15.55 16.31 17.70
CA PHE A 13 -15.26 15.15 16.88
C PHE A 13 -14.06 15.51 16.01
N GLY A 14 -12.86 15.17 16.48
CA GLY A 14 -11.65 15.21 15.67
C GLY A 14 -11.80 14.21 14.52
N THR A 15 -12.06 14.69 13.32
CA THR A 15 -11.89 13.89 12.10
C THR A 15 -10.41 13.56 11.99
N ALA A 16 -10.05 12.30 12.13
CA ALA A 16 -8.70 11.85 11.81
C ALA A 16 -8.48 12.12 10.30
N THR A 17 -7.80 13.22 10.00
CA THR A 17 -7.30 13.48 8.65
C THR A 17 -6.21 12.47 8.38
N SER A 18 -6.48 11.45 7.54
CA SER A 18 -5.44 10.60 6.98
C SER A 18 -4.46 11.52 6.23
N ALA A 19 -3.30 11.77 6.85
CA ALA A 19 -2.24 12.52 6.20
C ALA A 19 -1.67 11.63 5.08
N HIS A 20 -1.92 12.01 3.84
CA HIS A 20 -1.32 11.30 2.70
C HIS A 20 0.20 11.50 2.72
N HIS A 21 0.90 10.45 3.08
CA HIS A 21 2.36 10.44 3.11
C HIS A 21 2.91 10.51 1.68
N GLY A 22 3.80 11.48 1.42
CA GLY A 22 4.58 11.51 0.17
C GLY A 22 5.59 10.35 0.11
N TRP A 23 6.12 10.04 -1.07
CA TRP A 23 7.15 9.01 -1.22
C TRP A 23 8.35 9.21 -0.29
N SER A 24 8.74 10.43 0.00
CA SER A 24 9.86 10.76 0.91
C SER A 24 9.67 10.30 2.37
N SER A 25 8.46 9.93 2.75
CA SER A 25 8.18 9.37 4.09
C SER A 25 8.54 7.89 4.20
N PHE A 26 8.76 7.20 3.08
CA PHE A 26 9.02 5.77 3.02
C PHE A 26 10.50 5.46 2.79
N ASP A 27 10.98 4.35 3.34
CA ASP A 27 12.37 3.88 3.18
C ASP A 27 12.54 3.11 1.85
N GLU A 28 12.77 3.86 0.77
CA GLU A 28 12.91 3.29 -0.57
C GLU A 28 14.19 2.42 -0.74
N ALA A 29 15.09 2.41 0.24
CA ALA A 29 16.26 1.53 0.22
C ALA A 29 15.97 0.10 0.69
N LYS A 30 14.80 -0.12 1.32
CA LYS A 30 14.43 -1.41 1.93
C LYS A 30 13.07 -1.89 1.42
N PRO A 31 13.00 -2.46 0.21
CA PRO A 31 11.75 -2.98 -0.31
C PRO A 31 11.25 -4.18 0.51
N ILE A 32 9.96 -4.17 0.81
CA ILE A 32 9.26 -5.19 1.59
C ILE A 32 8.28 -5.93 0.68
N TYR A 33 8.22 -7.24 0.83
CA TYR A 33 7.20 -8.10 0.25
C TYR A 33 6.16 -8.47 1.29
N LEU A 34 4.89 -8.32 0.92
CA LEU A 34 3.76 -8.83 1.68
C LEU A 34 2.86 -9.68 0.79
N GLU A 35 2.31 -10.74 1.38
CA GLU A 35 1.27 -11.56 0.78
C GLU A 35 0.19 -11.83 1.82
N GLY A 36 -1.07 -11.80 1.39
CA GLY A 36 -2.16 -12.03 2.31
C GLY A 36 -3.55 -12.02 1.69
N VAL A 37 -4.55 -11.96 2.56
CA VAL A 37 -5.95 -11.90 2.21
C VAL A 37 -6.50 -10.51 2.50
N VAL A 38 -7.22 -9.94 1.54
CA VAL A 38 -7.83 -8.62 1.66
C VAL A 38 -9.01 -8.66 2.63
N LYS A 39 -8.99 -7.80 3.64
CA LYS A 39 -10.04 -7.70 4.68
C LYS A 39 -10.97 -6.52 4.47
N SER A 40 -10.47 -5.44 3.86
CA SER A 40 -11.29 -4.31 3.44
C SER A 40 -10.65 -3.59 2.26
N VAL A 41 -11.47 -2.87 1.52
CA VAL A 41 -11.08 -2.15 0.31
C VAL A 41 -11.69 -0.77 0.33
N LYS A 42 -10.88 0.22 -0.05
CA LYS A 42 -11.31 1.57 -0.38
C LYS A 42 -10.84 1.86 -1.81
N TRP A 43 -11.72 1.62 -2.77
CA TRP A 43 -11.41 1.75 -4.21
C TRP A 43 -11.87 3.09 -4.74
N GLN A 44 -11.17 4.16 -4.33
CA GLN A 44 -11.51 5.55 -4.65
C GLN A 44 -10.31 6.48 -4.54
N ASN A 45 -10.44 7.69 -5.09
CA ASN A 45 -9.44 8.75 -4.91
C ASN A 45 -9.32 9.19 -3.44
N PRO A 46 -8.13 9.68 -3.00
CA PRO A 46 -6.94 9.96 -3.82
C PRO A 46 -6.09 8.73 -4.18
N HIS A 47 -6.17 7.64 -3.43
CA HIS A 47 -5.50 6.37 -3.69
C HIS A 47 -6.46 5.22 -3.39
N ALA A 48 -6.37 4.14 -4.16
CA ALA A 48 -6.96 2.88 -3.74
C ALA A 48 -6.18 2.34 -2.54
N GLU A 49 -6.88 1.84 -1.53
CA GLU A 49 -6.31 1.33 -0.29
C GLU A 49 -6.92 -0.03 0.06
N LEU A 50 -6.11 -0.91 0.65
CA LEU A 50 -6.54 -2.20 1.15
C LEU A 50 -6.12 -2.36 2.61
N ARG A 51 -6.87 -3.15 3.37
CA ARG A 51 -6.34 -3.77 4.58
C ARG A 51 -6.03 -5.23 4.28
N LEU A 52 -4.77 -5.60 4.41
CA LEU A 52 -4.25 -6.92 4.07
C LEU A 52 -3.90 -7.69 5.35
N GLU A 53 -4.55 -8.84 5.57
CA GLU A 53 -4.13 -9.78 6.61
C GLU A 53 -3.00 -10.65 6.04
N VAL A 54 -1.78 -10.38 6.53
CA VAL A 54 -0.56 -11.01 6.03
C VAL A 54 -0.48 -12.44 6.53
N ASN A 55 -0.25 -13.39 5.63
CA ASN A 55 -0.17 -14.82 5.93
C ASN A 55 1.01 -15.55 5.28
N GLY A 56 1.93 -14.82 4.66
CA GLY A 56 3.11 -15.40 4.03
C GLY A 56 4.14 -14.36 3.60
N ALA A 57 5.34 -14.84 3.35
CA ALA A 57 6.42 -14.10 2.71
C ALA A 57 7.06 -15.00 1.65
N ALA A 58 7.05 -14.57 0.39
CA ALA A 58 7.77 -15.29 -0.65
C ALA A 58 9.27 -14.98 -0.57
N PRO A 59 10.14 -15.94 -0.89
CA PRO A 59 11.54 -15.67 -1.13
C PRO A 59 11.71 -14.68 -2.30
N ALA A 60 12.61 -13.71 -2.16
CA ALA A 60 12.89 -12.71 -3.20
C ALA A 60 13.18 -13.34 -4.58
N ALA A 61 13.86 -14.45 -4.62
CA ALA A 61 14.17 -15.19 -5.84
C ALA A 61 12.93 -15.64 -6.64
N ALA A 62 11.77 -15.80 -5.98
CA ALA A 62 10.53 -16.14 -6.68
C ALA A 62 9.94 -14.94 -7.42
N LEU A 63 10.31 -13.72 -7.05
CA LEU A 63 9.77 -12.48 -7.61
C LEU A 63 10.49 -12.08 -8.92
N THR A 64 11.76 -12.38 -9.06
CA THR A 64 12.56 -12.00 -10.23
C THR A 64 12.17 -12.70 -11.53
N ARG A 65 11.36 -13.76 -11.44
CA ARG A 65 10.82 -14.48 -12.61
C ARG A 65 9.73 -13.71 -13.37
N PHE A 66 9.16 -12.69 -12.76
CA PHE A 66 8.09 -11.93 -13.40
C PHE A 66 8.63 -10.91 -14.39
N ALA A 67 8.03 -10.86 -15.57
CA ALA A 67 8.25 -9.75 -16.50
C ALA A 67 7.53 -8.50 -15.96
N VAL A 68 8.28 -7.41 -15.83
CA VAL A 68 7.73 -6.14 -15.37
C VAL A 68 7.49 -5.23 -16.57
N PRO A 69 6.26 -4.79 -16.81
CA PRO A 69 5.97 -3.82 -17.87
C PRO A 69 6.69 -2.49 -17.63
N LYS A 70 7.03 -1.81 -18.72
CA LYS A 70 7.67 -0.49 -18.64
C LYS A 70 6.70 0.57 -18.12
N GLN A 71 7.20 1.42 -17.24
CA GLN A 71 6.50 2.57 -16.71
C GLN A 71 7.31 3.86 -17.01
N SER A 72 6.66 5.03 -16.93
CA SER A 72 7.31 6.31 -17.24
C SER A 72 8.38 6.72 -16.22
N ALA A 73 8.26 6.29 -14.96
CA ALA A 73 9.32 6.47 -13.98
C ALA A 73 10.48 5.50 -14.24
N ASN A 74 11.69 6.00 -14.01
CA ASN A 74 12.89 5.15 -14.06
C ASN A 74 13.02 4.38 -12.75
N VAL A 75 12.63 3.10 -12.77
CA VAL A 75 12.62 2.21 -11.61
C VAL A 75 13.39 0.93 -11.95
N ASP A 76 14.38 0.60 -11.14
CA ASP A 76 15.10 -0.68 -11.27
C ASP A 76 14.26 -1.82 -10.65
N ALA A 77 13.34 -2.35 -11.45
CA ALA A 77 12.45 -3.42 -11.04
C ALA A 77 13.20 -4.71 -10.66
N VAL A 78 14.31 -5.01 -11.33
CA VAL A 78 15.11 -6.21 -11.06
C VAL A 78 15.74 -6.12 -9.68
N MET A 79 16.34 -4.98 -9.37
CA MET A 79 16.94 -4.73 -8.05
C MET A 79 15.87 -4.78 -6.97
N ILE A 80 14.75 -4.08 -7.12
CA ILE A 80 13.69 -4.01 -6.10
C ILE A 80 13.09 -5.38 -5.83
N LEU A 81 12.68 -6.10 -6.87
CA LEU A 81 12.09 -7.43 -6.73
C LEU A 81 13.11 -8.46 -6.21
N GLY A 82 14.38 -8.31 -6.58
CA GLY A 82 15.47 -9.21 -6.15
C GLY A 82 15.90 -9.01 -4.70
N THR A 83 15.67 -7.83 -4.13
CA THR A 83 16.08 -7.48 -2.76
C THR A 83 14.92 -7.39 -1.77
N ALA A 84 13.69 -7.47 -2.23
CA ALA A 84 12.50 -7.42 -1.37
C ALA A 84 12.51 -8.54 -0.33
N LYS A 85 12.22 -8.19 0.93
CA LYS A 85 12.23 -9.10 2.07
C LYS A 85 10.91 -9.05 2.83
N ALA A 86 10.65 -10.07 3.63
CA ALA A 86 9.60 -9.99 4.63
C ALA A 86 9.89 -8.88 5.64
N PRO A 87 8.86 -8.19 6.18
CA PRO A 87 9.06 -7.20 7.23
C PRO A 87 9.59 -7.85 8.51
N THR A 88 10.32 -7.08 9.33
CA THR A 88 10.78 -7.53 10.64
C THR A 88 9.69 -7.39 11.70
N ARG A 89 8.81 -6.42 11.53
CA ARG A 89 7.65 -6.19 12.41
C ARG A 89 6.60 -7.30 12.30
N LYS A 90 5.82 -7.49 13.35
CA LYS A 90 4.91 -8.64 13.52
C LYS A 90 3.43 -8.31 13.34
N ASP A 91 3.13 -7.19 12.74
CA ASP A 91 1.74 -6.79 12.46
C ASP A 91 1.08 -7.81 11.52
N LYS A 92 -0.09 -8.28 11.92
CA LYS A 92 -0.87 -9.23 11.12
C LYS A 92 -1.69 -8.53 10.05
N VAL A 93 -2.02 -7.27 10.24
CA VAL A 93 -2.82 -6.50 9.30
C VAL A 93 -2.04 -5.23 8.91
N TRP A 94 -1.91 -5.04 7.62
CA TRP A 94 -1.25 -3.89 7.03
C TRP A 94 -2.23 -3.04 6.23
N GLU A 95 -2.05 -1.74 6.26
CA GLU A 95 -2.63 -0.83 5.30
C GLU A 95 -1.76 -0.80 4.05
N ILE A 96 -2.39 -1.02 2.90
CA ILE A 96 -1.72 -1.10 1.60
C ILE A 96 -2.19 0.08 0.77
N GLU A 97 -1.34 1.09 0.62
CA GLU A 97 -1.57 2.21 -0.29
C GLU A 97 -1.18 1.82 -1.71
N LEU A 98 -2.14 1.67 -2.59
CA LEU A 98 -1.93 1.38 -4.01
C LEU A 98 -1.58 2.67 -4.77
N ALA A 99 -2.33 2.99 -5.81
CA ALA A 99 -2.10 4.17 -6.63
C ALA A 99 -3.39 4.99 -6.78
N PRO A 100 -3.30 6.24 -7.26
CA PRO A 100 -4.47 7.01 -7.67
C PRO A 100 -5.29 6.26 -8.71
N MET A 101 -6.62 6.43 -8.68
CA MET A 101 -7.54 5.71 -9.56
C MET A 101 -7.19 5.89 -11.04
N THR A 102 -6.76 7.08 -11.46
CA THR A 102 -6.32 7.34 -12.85
C THR A 102 -5.16 6.45 -13.28
N ARG A 103 -4.26 6.10 -12.34
CA ARG A 103 -3.14 5.20 -12.62
C ARG A 103 -3.58 3.74 -12.59
N MET A 104 -4.45 3.37 -11.65
CA MET A 104 -5.06 2.03 -11.62
C MET A 104 -5.77 1.74 -12.94
N ASP A 105 -6.54 2.70 -13.47
CA ASP A 105 -7.24 2.61 -14.75
C ASP A 105 -6.25 2.52 -15.93
N ALA A 106 -5.20 3.33 -15.95
CA ALA A 106 -4.17 3.30 -16.99
C ALA A 106 -3.48 1.92 -17.09
N TRP A 107 -3.29 1.23 -15.96
CA TRP A 107 -2.75 -0.12 -15.90
C TRP A 107 -3.83 -1.21 -16.09
N LYS A 108 -5.12 -0.83 -16.22
CA LYS A 108 -6.26 -1.74 -16.30
C LYS A 108 -6.28 -2.74 -15.15
N VAL A 109 -6.06 -2.23 -13.93
CA VAL A 109 -6.14 -3.05 -12.72
C VAL A 109 -7.60 -3.25 -12.37
N GLU A 110 -8.04 -4.50 -12.39
CA GLU A 110 -9.38 -4.86 -11.95
C GLU A 110 -9.59 -4.55 -10.47
N PRO A 111 -10.79 -4.09 -10.07
CA PRO A 111 -11.10 -3.83 -8.67
C PRO A 111 -10.85 -5.05 -7.78
N ILE A 112 -9.97 -4.88 -6.82
CA ILE A 112 -9.68 -5.89 -5.80
C ILE A 112 -10.85 -5.96 -4.82
N LYS A 113 -11.20 -7.16 -4.36
CA LYS A 113 -12.35 -7.42 -3.48
C LYS A 113 -11.90 -8.00 -2.14
N VAL A 114 -12.75 -7.86 -1.14
CA VAL A 114 -12.58 -8.55 0.14
C VAL A 114 -12.55 -10.05 -0.10
N GLY A 115 -11.57 -10.72 0.51
CA GLY A 115 -11.31 -12.16 0.33
C GLY A 115 -10.30 -12.49 -0.76
N ASP A 116 -9.95 -11.56 -1.64
CA ASP A 116 -8.92 -11.79 -2.66
C ASP A 116 -7.56 -12.01 -1.99
N LYS A 117 -6.74 -12.87 -2.61
CA LYS A 117 -5.32 -13.02 -2.27
C LYS A 117 -4.51 -12.06 -3.11
N VAL A 118 -3.68 -11.26 -2.45
CA VAL A 118 -2.81 -10.28 -3.12
C VAL A 118 -1.39 -10.41 -2.60
N SER A 119 -0.45 -10.17 -3.50
CA SER A 119 0.95 -9.99 -3.16
C SER A 119 1.40 -8.61 -3.61
N VAL A 120 2.20 -7.94 -2.79
CA VAL A 120 2.70 -6.60 -3.06
C VAL A 120 4.17 -6.48 -2.69
N VAL A 121 4.89 -5.66 -3.45
CA VAL A 121 6.22 -5.17 -3.08
C VAL A 121 6.14 -3.65 -2.97
N GLY A 122 6.71 -3.10 -1.92
CA GLY A 122 6.68 -1.68 -1.69
C GLY A 122 7.55 -1.28 -0.51
N TYR A 123 7.25 -0.12 0.06
CA TYR A 123 8.07 0.47 1.11
C TYR A 123 7.21 0.87 2.30
N THR A 124 7.75 0.70 3.49
CA THR A 124 7.18 1.23 4.73
C THR A 124 8.05 2.34 5.29
N PHE A 125 7.68 2.90 6.41
CA PHE A 125 8.45 3.95 7.05
C PHE A 125 9.85 3.49 7.48
N LYS A 126 10.75 4.46 7.66
CA LYS A 126 12.14 4.18 8.06
C LYS A 126 12.19 3.33 9.32
N ASP A 127 13.06 2.31 9.30
CA ASP A 127 13.25 1.31 10.35
C ASP A 127 11.96 0.56 10.73
N GLU A 128 10.99 0.49 9.81
CA GLU A 128 9.66 -0.11 10.01
C GLU A 128 8.90 0.47 11.23
N LYS A 129 9.17 1.73 11.61
CA LYS A 129 8.53 2.39 12.74
C LYS A 129 7.18 3.01 12.34
N GLY A 130 6.36 3.34 13.36
CA GLY A 130 5.05 3.95 13.15
C GLY A 130 3.98 2.95 12.75
N GLU A 131 3.05 3.35 11.91
CA GLU A 131 1.92 2.55 11.45
C GLU A 131 2.36 1.44 10.48
N ALA A 132 1.59 0.36 10.42
CA ALA A 132 1.83 -0.75 9.50
C ALA A 132 1.26 -0.40 8.12
N ILE A 133 1.89 0.55 7.44
CA ILE A 133 1.51 1.03 6.11
C ILE A 133 2.58 0.61 5.10
N LEU A 134 2.16 0.07 3.96
CA LEU A 134 3.01 -0.21 2.82
C LEU A 134 2.54 0.61 1.61
N ARG A 135 3.42 1.45 1.08
CA ARG A 135 3.24 2.11 -0.21
C ARG A 135 3.72 1.20 -1.33
N VAL A 136 2.81 0.83 -2.21
CA VAL A 136 3.08 -0.20 -3.22
C VAL A 136 3.89 0.36 -4.39
N GLU A 137 4.97 -0.35 -4.71
CA GLU A 137 5.72 -0.18 -5.96
C GLU A 137 5.23 -1.16 -7.03
N PHE A 138 5.02 -2.43 -6.63
CA PHE A 138 4.55 -3.49 -7.52
C PHE A 138 3.38 -4.25 -6.90
N LEU A 139 2.28 -4.33 -7.63
CA LEU A 139 1.14 -5.21 -7.34
C LEU A 139 1.32 -6.51 -8.14
N ILE A 140 1.23 -7.64 -7.46
CA ILE A 140 1.44 -8.97 -8.05
C ILE A 140 0.17 -9.78 -7.89
N GLY A 141 -0.37 -10.23 -9.00
CA GLY A 141 -1.57 -11.06 -9.02
C GLY A 141 -1.74 -11.76 -10.37
N ASN A 142 -2.36 -12.94 -10.35
CA ASN A 142 -2.65 -13.73 -11.56
C ASN A 142 -1.43 -13.94 -12.48
N GLY A 143 -0.23 -14.13 -11.91
CA GLY A 143 1.01 -14.32 -12.67
C GLY A 143 1.55 -13.06 -13.34
N LYS A 144 1.02 -11.88 -13.02
CA LYS A 144 1.37 -10.58 -13.60
C LYS A 144 1.88 -9.65 -12.52
N VAL A 145 2.86 -8.82 -12.88
CA VAL A 145 3.31 -7.66 -12.08
C VAL A 145 2.77 -6.39 -12.71
N THR A 146 2.18 -5.53 -11.90
CA THR A 146 1.74 -4.20 -12.29
C THR A 146 2.53 -3.17 -11.51
N PRO A 147 3.38 -2.36 -12.18
CA PRO A 147 4.10 -1.28 -11.51
C PRO A 147 3.14 -0.13 -11.18
N LEU A 148 3.25 0.42 -9.97
CA LEU A 148 2.35 1.47 -9.50
C LEU A 148 3.02 2.81 -9.20
N ARG A 149 4.34 2.95 -9.45
CA ARG A 149 5.05 4.22 -9.30
C ARG A 149 4.56 5.28 -10.29
N SER A 150 4.33 4.89 -11.52
CA SER A 150 3.87 5.78 -12.58
C SER A 150 2.98 5.05 -13.59
N SER A 151 2.45 5.78 -14.56
CA SER A 151 1.64 5.20 -15.64
C SER A 151 2.50 4.38 -16.62
N PRO A 152 1.87 3.48 -17.41
CA PRO A 152 2.58 2.76 -18.47
C PRO A 152 3.19 3.74 -19.48
N THR A 153 4.32 3.35 -20.06
CA THR A 153 4.83 4.03 -21.27
C THR A 153 3.99 3.60 -22.47
N GLN A 154 3.68 4.56 -23.35
CA GLN A 154 3.05 4.28 -24.63
C GLN A 154 4.03 3.57 -25.56
#